data_96f3afd10fe9ecfa620c7d9364908ceb
#
_entry.id   96f3afd10fe9ecfa620c7d9364908ceb
#
_cell.length_a   1.000
_cell.length_b   1.000
_cell.length_c   1.000
_cell.angle_alpha   90.00
_cell.angle_beta   90.00
_cell.angle_gamma   90.00
#
_symmetry.space_group_name_H-M   'P 1'
#
loop_
_entity.id
_entity.type
_entity.pdbx_description
1 polymer ?
#
loop_
_entity_poly.entity_id
_entity_poly.type
_entity_poly.pdbx_seq_one_letter_code
_entity_poly.pdbx_strand_id
1 'polypeptide(L)'
;MSSRHRIAVLALPHVVAFDLGIPAQVFGAARDADDRRLYSVTTCTPDGGPVRTTAGFQVVPDHGLAATATADTVIVPGIHSGPPLTDGTVDPAIADALRKAADRGARVMSICTGASVLAAAGLLDGRPATTHWRYTERFRLLYPGVKLDPDVLFVDDGAILTSAGVGAGVDLCLHVIRRDHGSAVANRAARRCVVPPWRDGGQAQYIERPLPGAGTATTAPTRGWAMDRLDQPLTLEVLAAHASMSVRTFTRRFRDETGVSPARWLLHQRVDRARLLLETTDLSVDQVARRAGFGTATALRQQLHAAIGVSPTAYRRTFRH
;
A
#
# COMPACT_ATOMS: atom_id res chain seq x y z
N MET A 1 19.45 -23.18 -12.03
CA MET A 1 18.23 -22.39 -12.32
C MET A 1 17.62 -22.02 -10.98
N SER A 2 17.57 -20.73 -10.61
CA SER A 2 16.92 -20.32 -9.36
C SER A 2 15.45 -20.68 -9.44
N SER A 3 14.90 -21.38 -8.44
CA SER A 3 13.47 -21.68 -8.36
C SER A 3 12.68 -20.38 -8.25
N ARG A 4 11.57 -20.28 -8.98
CA ARG A 4 10.66 -19.11 -8.87
C ARG A 4 10.11 -19.03 -7.45
N HIS A 5 9.99 -17.82 -6.92
CA HIS A 5 9.34 -17.59 -5.63
C HIS A 5 7.85 -17.94 -5.73
N ARG A 6 7.38 -18.85 -4.89
CA ARG A 6 6.02 -19.42 -4.93
C ARG A 6 5.09 -18.63 -4.03
N ILE A 7 3.99 -18.18 -4.59
CA ILE A 7 2.95 -17.42 -3.88
C ILE A 7 1.66 -18.23 -3.89
N ALA A 8 1.09 -18.52 -2.71
CA ALA A 8 -0.25 -19.05 -2.55
C ALA A 8 -1.21 -17.91 -2.16
N VAL A 9 -2.28 -17.73 -2.94
CA VAL A 9 -3.35 -16.77 -2.63
C VAL A 9 -4.55 -17.56 -2.12
N LEU A 10 -4.86 -17.41 -0.84
CA LEU A 10 -5.95 -18.13 -0.19
C LEU A 10 -7.27 -17.37 -0.34
N ALA A 11 -8.10 -17.81 -1.27
CA ALA A 11 -9.44 -17.28 -1.48
C ALA A 11 -10.43 -17.93 -0.51
N LEU A 12 -11.06 -17.11 0.33
CA LEU A 12 -12.11 -17.53 1.25
C LEU A 12 -13.49 -17.16 0.72
N PRO A 13 -14.58 -17.76 1.22
CA PRO A 13 -15.94 -17.37 0.82
C PRO A 13 -16.16 -15.86 0.95
N HIS A 14 -16.87 -15.26 -0.01
CA HIS A 14 -17.10 -13.82 -0.14
C HIS A 14 -15.83 -12.99 -0.32
N VAL A 15 -14.80 -13.59 -0.94
CA VAL A 15 -13.55 -12.88 -1.28
C VAL A 15 -13.84 -11.67 -2.17
N VAL A 16 -13.16 -10.56 -1.90
CA VAL A 16 -13.22 -9.36 -2.72
C VAL A 16 -12.52 -9.66 -4.05
N ALA A 17 -13.28 -9.69 -5.14
CA ALA A 17 -12.79 -10.14 -6.45
C ALA A 17 -11.59 -9.32 -6.95
N PHE A 18 -11.60 -8.02 -6.71
CA PHE A 18 -10.48 -7.15 -7.09
C PHE A 18 -9.22 -7.51 -6.29
N ASP A 19 -9.32 -7.65 -4.96
CA ASP A 19 -8.18 -7.99 -4.09
C ASP A 19 -7.60 -9.35 -4.45
N LEU A 20 -8.44 -10.32 -4.83
CA LEU A 20 -8.03 -11.65 -5.26
C LEU A 20 -7.16 -11.61 -6.52
N GLY A 21 -7.49 -10.73 -7.47
CA GLY A 21 -6.77 -10.60 -8.74
C GLY A 21 -5.41 -9.89 -8.63
N ILE A 22 -5.24 -9.03 -7.61
CA ILE A 22 -4.04 -8.20 -7.46
C ILE A 22 -2.74 -9.02 -7.44
N PRO A 23 -2.58 -10.07 -6.60
CA PRO A 23 -1.33 -10.81 -6.54
C PRO A 23 -0.93 -11.43 -7.88
N ALA A 24 -1.88 -12.09 -8.54
CA ALA A 24 -1.63 -12.73 -9.83
C ALA A 24 -1.20 -11.71 -10.90
N GLN A 25 -1.87 -10.55 -10.94
CA GLN A 25 -1.57 -9.48 -11.90
C GLN A 25 -0.21 -8.85 -11.61
N VAL A 26 0.05 -8.44 -10.37
CA VAL A 26 1.23 -7.63 -10.04
C VAL A 26 2.50 -8.48 -9.99
N PHE A 27 2.48 -9.63 -9.30
CA PHE A 27 3.62 -10.54 -9.27
C PHE A 27 3.85 -11.23 -10.62
N GLY A 28 2.78 -11.52 -11.37
CA GLY A 28 2.85 -12.03 -12.73
C GLY A 28 3.52 -11.07 -13.71
N ALA A 29 3.49 -9.77 -13.43
CA ALA A 29 4.17 -8.73 -14.21
C ALA A 29 5.66 -8.59 -13.89
N ALA A 30 6.15 -9.15 -12.77
CA ALA A 30 7.55 -9.09 -12.36
C ALA A 30 8.40 -10.05 -13.19
N ARG A 31 9.36 -9.49 -13.96
CA ARG A 31 10.22 -10.23 -14.87
C ARG A 31 11.69 -9.83 -14.67
N ASP A 32 12.60 -10.79 -14.89
CA ASP A 32 14.03 -10.53 -14.97
C ASP A 32 14.44 -9.81 -16.28
N ALA A 33 15.73 -9.70 -16.54
CA ALA A 33 16.25 -9.08 -17.74
C ALA A 33 15.97 -9.90 -19.03
N ASP A 34 15.80 -11.22 -18.88
CA ASP A 34 15.51 -12.16 -19.98
C ASP A 34 13.98 -12.37 -20.15
N ASP A 35 13.15 -11.51 -19.57
CA ASP A 35 11.67 -11.58 -19.55
C ASP A 35 11.10 -12.85 -18.90
N ARG A 36 11.86 -13.55 -18.06
CA ARG A 36 11.38 -14.72 -17.31
C ARG A 36 10.62 -14.29 -16.07
N ARG A 37 9.55 -15.02 -15.72
CA ARG A 37 8.77 -14.77 -14.51
C ARG A 37 9.61 -15.03 -13.26
N LEU A 38 9.60 -14.10 -12.32
CA LEU A 38 10.28 -14.20 -11.02
C LEU A 38 9.43 -14.90 -9.97
N TYR A 39 8.11 -14.83 -10.12
CA TYR A 39 7.13 -15.44 -9.22
C TYR A 39 6.24 -16.44 -9.94
N SER A 40 5.76 -17.44 -9.20
CA SER A 40 4.62 -18.27 -9.56
C SER A 40 3.50 -18.04 -8.57
N VAL A 41 2.32 -17.66 -9.04
CA VAL A 41 1.17 -17.38 -8.20
C VAL A 41 0.13 -18.46 -8.41
N THR A 42 -0.30 -19.08 -7.32
CA THR A 42 -1.31 -20.13 -7.28
C THR A 42 -2.47 -19.67 -6.40
N THR A 43 -3.69 -19.70 -6.89
CA THR A 43 -4.89 -19.47 -6.08
C THR A 43 -5.34 -20.80 -5.49
N CYS A 44 -5.72 -20.80 -4.21
CA CYS A 44 -6.27 -21.95 -3.51
C CYS A 44 -7.48 -21.55 -2.67
N THR A 45 -8.31 -22.51 -2.33
CA THR A 45 -9.41 -22.40 -1.37
C THR A 45 -9.23 -23.40 -0.25
N PRO A 46 -10.00 -23.34 0.86
CA PRO A 46 -9.82 -24.27 1.97
C PRO A 46 -9.90 -25.75 1.59
N ASP A 47 -10.86 -26.10 0.74
CA ASP A 47 -11.13 -27.48 0.33
C ASP A 47 -10.81 -27.77 -1.15
N GLY A 48 -10.31 -26.77 -1.91
CA GLY A 48 -10.14 -26.87 -3.36
C GLY A 48 -11.43 -26.68 -4.15
N GLY A 49 -12.55 -26.45 -3.48
CA GLY A 49 -13.86 -26.22 -4.09
C GLY A 49 -14.10 -24.76 -4.48
N PRO A 50 -15.24 -24.50 -5.14
CA PRO A 50 -15.61 -23.15 -5.58
C PRO A 50 -15.94 -22.23 -4.41
N VAL A 51 -15.51 -20.97 -4.50
CA VAL A 51 -15.90 -19.91 -3.55
C VAL A 51 -16.58 -18.76 -4.29
N ARG A 52 -17.62 -18.19 -3.66
CA ARG A 52 -18.29 -16.99 -4.17
C ARG A 52 -17.43 -15.75 -3.92
N THR A 53 -17.39 -14.88 -4.93
CA THR A 53 -16.78 -13.55 -4.81
C THR A 53 -17.83 -12.50 -4.50
N THR A 54 -17.38 -11.28 -4.17
CA THR A 54 -18.24 -10.09 -4.02
C THR A 54 -18.77 -9.54 -5.34
N ALA A 55 -18.26 -10.02 -6.49
CA ALA A 55 -18.58 -9.49 -7.82
C ALA A 55 -19.63 -10.35 -8.58
N GLY A 56 -20.32 -11.26 -7.89
CA GLY A 56 -21.42 -12.05 -8.48
C GLY A 56 -21.01 -13.30 -9.25
N PHE A 57 -19.72 -13.65 -9.28
CA PHE A 57 -19.22 -14.89 -9.86
C PHE A 57 -18.53 -15.79 -8.83
N GLN A 58 -18.23 -17.02 -9.22
CA GLN A 58 -17.44 -17.96 -8.40
C GLN A 58 -16.03 -18.12 -8.97
N VAL A 59 -15.08 -18.38 -8.07
CA VAL A 59 -13.72 -18.82 -8.41
C VAL A 59 -13.61 -20.30 -8.10
N VAL A 60 -13.13 -21.06 -9.07
CA VAL A 60 -12.86 -22.50 -8.96
C VAL A 60 -11.35 -22.68 -9.13
N PRO A 61 -10.57 -22.74 -8.05
CA PRO A 61 -9.13 -22.96 -8.15
C PRO A 61 -8.79 -24.44 -8.32
N ASP A 62 -7.63 -24.71 -8.90
CA ASP A 62 -7.12 -26.07 -9.05
C ASP A 62 -6.51 -26.64 -7.77
N HIS A 63 -6.44 -25.86 -6.67
CA HIS A 63 -5.70 -26.19 -5.47
C HIS A 63 -6.48 -25.91 -4.19
N GLY A 64 -6.32 -26.79 -3.22
CA GLY A 64 -6.78 -26.63 -1.85
C GLY A 64 -5.72 -25.99 -0.94
N LEU A 65 -6.02 -25.97 0.36
CA LEU A 65 -5.20 -25.36 1.43
C LEU A 65 -3.76 -25.89 1.46
N ALA A 66 -3.52 -27.14 1.00
CA ALA A 66 -2.19 -27.73 0.91
C ALA A 66 -1.19 -26.92 0.09
N ALA A 67 -1.66 -26.06 -0.83
CA ALA A 67 -0.80 -25.15 -1.59
C ALA A 67 -0.01 -24.16 -0.68
N THR A 68 -0.56 -23.82 0.49
CA THR A 68 0.12 -22.95 1.46
C THR A 68 1.34 -23.60 2.09
N ALA A 69 1.37 -24.95 2.18
CA ALA A 69 2.43 -25.68 2.85
C ALA A 69 3.80 -25.57 2.16
N THR A 70 3.82 -25.28 0.87
CA THR A 70 5.06 -25.16 0.07
C THR A 70 5.30 -23.74 -0.46
N ALA A 71 4.40 -22.80 -0.22
CA ALA A 71 4.53 -21.42 -0.69
C ALA A 71 5.61 -20.66 0.10
N ASP A 72 6.38 -19.82 -0.59
CA ASP A 72 7.35 -18.92 0.02
C ASP A 72 6.68 -17.63 0.52
N THR A 73 5.49 -17.32 -0.04
CA THR A 73 4.59 -16.27 0.43
C THR A 73 3.13 -16.76 0.41
N VAL A 74 2.39 -16.52 1.48
CA VAL A 74 0.94 -16.75 1.55
C VAL A 74 0.23 -15.40 1.61
N ILE A 75 -0.78 -15.19 0.76
CA ILE A 75 -1.55 -13.93 0.70
C ILE A 75 -3.01 -14.24 0.98
N VAL A 76 -3.61 -13.50 1.92
CA VAL A 76 -5.04 -13.55 2.22
C VAL A 76 -5.72 -12.26 1.71
N PRO A 77 -6.47 -12.32 0.62
CA PRO A 77 -7.27 -11.21 0.11
C PRO A 77 -8.40 -10.81 1.06
N GLY A 78 -9.00 -9.64 0.83
CA GLY A 78 -10.15 -9.17 1.56
C GLY A 78 -11.37 -10.09 1.42
N ILE A 79 -12.15 -10.19 2.49
CA ILE A 79 -13.46 -10.84 2.53
C ILE A 79 -14.53 -9.81 2.91
N HIS A 80 -15.75 -9.99 2.44
CA HIS A 80 -16.85 -9.06 2.74
C HIS A 80 -17.72 -9.51 3.91
N SER A 81 -17.69 -10.78 4.25
CA SER A 81 -18.44 -11.38 5.36
C SER A 81 -17.76 -12.65 5.87
N GLY A 82 -18.17 -13.08 7.04
CA GLY A 82 -17.69 -14.31 7.67
C GLY A 82 -17.19 -14.09 9.11
N PRO A 83 -16.93 -15.17 9.84
CA PRO A 83 -16.56 -15.14 11.26
C PRO A 83 -15.41 -14.18 11.61
N PRO A 84 -14.33 -14.05 10.79
CA PRO A 84 -13.26 -13.09 11.09
C PRO A 84 -13.73 -11.61 11.16
N LEU A 85 -14.89 -11.28 10.59
CA LEU A 85 -15.45 -9.92 10.61
C LEU A 85 -16.62 -9.79 11.61
N THR A 86 -17.15 -10.88 12.14
CA THR A 86 -18.36 -10.86 13.00
C THR A 86 -18.08 -11.20 14.44
N ASP A 87 -17.34 -12.25 14.71
CA ASP A 87 -17.05 -12.76 16.06
C ASP A 87 -15.55 -12.93 16.36
N GLY A 88 -14.69 -12.66 15.39
CA GLY A 88 -13.23 -12.72 15.56
C GLY A 88 -12.66 -14.13 15.45
N THR A 89 -13.42 -15.09 14.93
CA THR A 89 -12.95 -16.48 14.75
C THR A 89 -12.59 -16.79 13.31
N VAL A 90 -11.81 -17.83 13.10
CA VAL A 90 -11.50 -18.39 11.77
C VAL A 90 -11.47 -19.92 11.88
N ASP A 91 -11.75 -20.60 10.77
CA ASP A 91 -11.67 -22.04 10.70
C ASP A 91 -10.30 -22.54 11.22
N PRO A 92 -10.25 -23.50 12.16
CA PRO A 92 -9.00 -23.99 12.73
C PRO A 92 -8.00 -24.50 11.70
N ALA A 93 -8.45 -25.11 10.61
CA ALA A 93 -7.56 -25.60 9.54
C ALA A 93 -6.89 -24.44 8.80
N ILE A 94 -7.62 -23.34 8.58
CA ILE A 94 -7.07 -22.11 7.96
C ILE A 94 -6.06 -21.46 8.91
N ALA A 95 -6.43 -21.30 10.19
CA ALA A 95 -5.53 -20.74 11.20
C ALA A 95 -4.22 -21.55 11.31
N ASP A 96 -4.33 -22.86 11.36
CA ASP A 96 -3.19 -23.78 11.45
C ASP A 96 -2.29 -23.71 10.21
N ALA A 97 -2.87 -23.66 9.00
CA ALA A 97 -2.12 -23.52 7.76
C ALA A 97 -1.34 -22.20 7.68
N LEU A 98 -1.96 -21.08 8.12
CA LEU A 98 -1.32 -19.77 8.15
C LEU A 98 -0.19 -19.70 9.19
N ARG A 99 -0.40 -20.26 10.40
CA ARG A 99 0.64 -20.36 11.43
C ARG A 99 1.81 -21.22 10.97
N LYS A 100 1.55 -22.42 10.43
CA LYS A 100 2.60 -23.30 9.88
C LYS A 100 3.39 -22.64 8.76
N ALA A 101 2.74 -21.84 7.92
CA ALA A 101 3.45 -21.08 6.90
C ALA A 101 4.39 -20.02 7.53
N ALA A 102 3.91 -19.28 8.52
CA ALA A 102 4.71 -18.29 9.24
C ALA A 102 5.88 -18.93 10.00
N ASP A 103 5.64 -20.04 10.72
CA ASP A 103 6.66 -20.78 11.50
C ASP A 103 7.76 -21.35 10.60
N ARG A 104 7.43 -21.71 9.36
CA ARG A 104 8.39 -22.15 8.35
C ARG A 104 9.22 -21.01 7.77
N GLY A 105 8.90 -19.75 8.13
CA GLY A 105 9.57 -18.56 7.61
C GLY A 105 9.00 -18.04 6.28
N ALA A 106 7.84 -18.54 5.84
CA ALA A 106 7.15 -17.97 4.71
C ALA A 106 6.64 -16.56 5.05
N ARG A 107 6.66 -15.65 4.08
CA ARG A 107 6.02 -14.35 4.19
C ARG A 107 4.51 -14.52 4.23
N VAL A 108 3.83 -13.89 5.17
CA VAL A 108 2.37 -13.88 5.24
C VAL A 108 1.86 -12.47 4.99
N MET A 109 0.95 -12.33 4.03
CA MET A 109 0.43 -11.02 3.62
C MET A 109 -1.09 -10.99 3.69
N SER A 110 -1.65 -9.83 4.00
CA SER A 110 -3.08 -9.58 3.83
C SER A 110 -3.35 -8.35 2.98
N ILE A 111 -4.46 -8.41 2.28
CA ILE A 111 -5.02 -7.28 1.53
C ILE A 111 -6.38 -6.97 2.15
N CYS A 112 -6.65 -5.68 2.45
CA CYS A 112 -7.95 -5.23 2.96
C CYS A 112 -8.35 -5.94 4.27
N THR A 113 -9.56 -6.44 4.34
CA THR A 113 -10.12 -7.20 5.48
C THR A 113 -9.50 -8.60 5.65
N GLY A 114 -8.63 -9.03 4.76
CA GLY A 114 -7.80 -10.22 4.97
C GLY A 114 -6.95 -10.13 6.25
N ALA A 115 -6.67 -8.91 6.73
CA ALA A 115 -6.02 -8.68 8.02
C ALA A 115 -6.83 -9.28 9.20
N SER A 116 -8.16 -9.29 9.12
CA SER A 116 -9.00 -9.93 10.15
C SER A 116 -8.81 -11.45 10.21
N VAL A 117 -8.54 -12.07 9.06
CA VAL A 117 -8.22 -13.52 9.02
C VAL A 117 -6.88 -13.80 9.68
N LEU A 118 -5.85 -12.96 9.43
CA LEU A 118 -4.55 -13.09 10.08
C LEU A 118 -4.64 -12.82 11.58
N ALA A 119 -5.44 -11.84 12.00
CA ALA A 119 -5.66 -11.54 13.41
C ALA A 119 -6.39 -12.69 14.13
N ALA A 120 -7.46 -13.25 13.52
CA ALA A 120 -8.16 -14.42 14.04
C ALA A 120 -7.27 -15.67 14.13
N ALA A 121 -6.25 -15.77 13.28
CA ALA A 121 -5.22 -16.81 13.36
C ALA A 121 -4.15 -16.52 14.43
N GLY A 122 -4.19 -15.38 15.14
CA GLY A 122 -3.22 -14.99 16.17
C GLY A 122 -1.89 -14.46 15.62
N LEU A 123 -1.80 -14.20 14.31
CA LEU A 123 -0.55 -13.76 13.66
C LEU A 123 -0.24 -12.26 13.83
N LEU A 124 -1.21 -11.46 14.26
CA LEU A 124 -1.06 -10.02 14.40
C LEU A 124 -0.96 -9.54 15.85
N ASP A 125 -1.04 -10.42 16.85
CA ASP A 125 -0.99 -10.07 18.26
C ASP A 125 0.32 -9.35 18.63
N GLY A 126 0.19 -8.14 19.20
CA GLY A 126 1.31 -7.28 19.57
C GLY A 126 2.04 -6.64 18.37
N ARG A 127 1.64 -6.89 17.13
CA ARG A 127 2.30 -6.40 15.92
C ARG A 127 1.61 -5.15 15.34
N PRO A 128 2.35 -4.28 14.65
CA PRO A 128 1.77 -3.22 13.85
C PRO A 128 1.06 -3.83 12.62
N ALA A 129 -0.14 -3.34 12.32
CA ALA A 129 -0.92 -3.79 11.17
C ALA A 129 -1.83 -2.67 10.65
N THR A 130 -2.34 -2.83 9.44
CA THR A 130 -3.42 -2.02 8.91
C THR A 130 -4.49 -2.90 8.25
N THR A 131 -5.66 -2.32 8.08
CA THR A 131 -6.80 -2.92 7.38
C THR A 131 -7.54 -1.83 6.61
N HIS A 132 -8.59 -2.19 5.87
CA HIS A 132 -9.41 -1.21 5.18
C HIS A 132 -10.10 -0.27 6.20
N TRP A 133 -10.02 1.05 5.97
CA TRP A 133 -10.50 2.10 6.88
C TRP A 133 -11.93 1.87 7.38
N ARG A 134 -12.81 1.37 6.52
CA ARG A 134 -14.23 1.12 6.85
C ARG A 134 -14.44 0.08 7.94
N TYR A 135 -13.47 -0.80 8.15
CA TYR A 135 -13.55 -1.90 9.12
C TYR A 135 -12.72 -1.64 10.39
N THR A 136 -12.07 -0.49 10.50
CA THR A 136 -11.14 -0.14 11.60
C THR A 136 -11.77 -0.30 12.98
N GLU A 137 -12.95 0.25 13.20
CA GLU A 137 -13.62 0.19 14.51
C GLU A 137 -14.00 -1.25 14.88
N ARG A 138 -14.54 -1.99 13.91
CA ARG A 138 -14.87 -3.40 14.11
C ARG A 138 -13.63 -4.24 14.39
N PHE A 139 -12.55 -3.98 13.66
CA PHE A 139 -11.27 -4.67 13.83
C PHE A 139 -10.71 -4.43 15.25
N ARG A 140 -10.72 -3.20 15.75
CA ARG A 140 -10.26 -2.87 17.11
C ARG A 140 -11.06 -3.59 18.20
N LEU A 141 -12.37 -3.71 18.01
CA LEU A 141 -13.25 -4.41 18.95
C LEU A 141 -12.95 -5.91 19.00
N LEU A 142 -12.72 -6.53 17.85
CA LEU A 142 -12.49 -7.97 17.76
C LEU A 142 -11.05 -8.38 18.11
N TYR A 143 -10.08 -7.49 17.82
CA TYR A 143 -8.65 -7.80 17.93
C TYR A 143 -7.89 -6.70 18.71
N PRO A 144 -8.21 -6.50 20.01
CA PRO A 144 -7.62 -5.42 20.78
C PRO A 144 -6.11 -5.56 21.03
N GLY A 145 -5.54 -6.77 20.84
CA GLY A 145 -4.10 -7.04 20.94
C GLY A 145 -3.28 -6.55 19.74
N VAL A 146 -3.91 -6.14 18.64
CA VAL A 146 -3.22 -5.69 17.42
C VAL A 146 -2.94 -4.20 17.49
N LYS A 147 -1.71 -3.78 17.17
CA LYS A 147 -1.33 -2.35 17.07
C LYS A 147 -1.79 -1.78 15.71
N LEU A 148 -3.11 -1.55 15.61
CA LEU A 148 -3.72 -1.11 14.35
C LEU A 148 -3.40 0.35 14.04
N ASP A 149 -2.76 0.59 12.88
CA ASP A 149 -2.64 1.92 12.25
C ASP A 149 -3.62 2.03 11.07
N PRO A 150 -4.74 2.74 11.23
CA PRO A 150 -5.76 2.85 10.20
C PRO A 150 -5.43 3.87 9.12
N ASP A 151 -4.41 4.70 9.34
CA ASP A 151 -4.12 5.87 8.49
C ASP A 151 -3.09 5.58 7.40
N VAL A 152 -2.56 4.34 7.31
CA VAL A 152 -1.49 3.97 6.36
C VAL A 152 -2.00 3.06 5.24
N LEU A 153 -1.34 3.09 4.08
CA LEU A 153 -1.68 2.21 2.96
C LEU A 153 -1.28 0.77 3.22
N PHE A 154 -0.11 0.57 3.80
CA PHE A 154 0.37 -0.76 4.19
C PHE A 154 1.40 -0.68 5.31
N VAL A 155 1.54 -1.78 6.03
CA VAL A 155 2.55 -2.02 7.06
C VAL A 155 3.42 -3.20 6.62
N ASP A 156 4.74 -3.04 6.66
CA ASP A 156 5.73 -4.12 6.50
C ASP A 156 6.38 -4.38 7.87
N ASP A 157 6.00 -5.47 8.52
CA ASP A 157 6.59 -5.94 9.79
C ASP A 157 7.53 -7.15 9.54
N GLY A 158 8.29 -7.10 8.45
CA GLY A 158 9.27 -8.14 8.12
C GLY A 158 8.65 -9.37 7.46
N ALA A 159 8.25 -10.36 8.25
CA ALA A 159 7.63 -11.59 7.75
C ALA A 159 6.11 -11.44 7.52
N ILE A 160 5.45 -10.51 8.23
CA ILE A 160 4.01 -10.28 8.12
C ILE A 160 3.75 -8.88 7.59
N LEU A 161 2.96 -8.79 6.51
CA LEU A 161 2.64 -7.54 5.85
C LEU A 161 1.13 -7.40 5.69
N THR A 162 0.62 -6.20 5.92
CA THR A 162 -0.81 -5.91 5.81
C THR A 162 -1.06 -4.66 4.97
N SER A 163 -2.14 -4.61 4.20
CA SER A 163 -2.51 -3.42 3.42
C SER A 163 -3.98 -3.06 3.56
N ALA A 164 -4.27 -1.79 3.32
CA ALA A 164 -5.63 -1.23 3.34
C ALA A 164 -6.56 -1.77 2.23
N GLY A 165 -6.02 -2.54 1.30
CA GLY A 165 -6.79 -3.16 0.22
C GLY A 165 -6.91 -2.31 -1.05
N VAL A 166 -7.55 -2.88 -2.07
CA VAL A 166 -7.74 -2.27 -3.39
C VAL A 166 -6.42 -1.72 -3.93
N GLY A 167 -6.33 -0.43 -4.24
CA GLY A 167 -5.10 0.20 -4.73
C GLY A 167 -3.89 0.05 -3.79
N ALA A 168 -4.09 0.04 -2.47
CA ALA A 168 -3.02 -0.19 -1.49
C ALA A 168 -2.50 -1.64 -1.51
N GLY A 169 -3.32 -2.61 -1.94
CA GLY A 169 -2.87 -3.98 -2.20
C GLY A 169 -1.88 -4.06 -3.36
N VAL A 170 -2.10 -3.27 -4.42
CA VAL A 170 -1.15 -3.14 -5.53
C VAL A 170 0.18 -2.56 -5.04
N ASP A 171 0.14 -1.50 -4.21
CA ASP A 171 1.34 -0.87 -3.67
C ASP A 171 2.13 -1.82 -2.79
N LEU A 172 1.47 -2.61 -1.95
CA LEU A 172 2.11 -3.62 -1.13
C LEU A 172 2.81 -4.68 -2.00
N CYS A 173 2.16 -5.18 -3.03
CA CYS A 173 2.77 -6.14 -3.96
C CYS A 173 4.00 -5.54 -4.70
N LEU A 174 3.91 -4.28 -5.16
CA LEU A 174 5.05 -3.57 -5.76
C LEU A 174 6.17 -3.30 -4.76
N HIS A 175 5.84 -3.01 -3.49
CA HIS A 175 6.82 -2.89 -2.41
C HIS A 175 7.59 -4.20 -2.20
N VAL A 176 6.89 -5.33 -2.16
CA VAL A 176 7.50 -6.66 -2.04
C VAL A 176 8.41 -6.96 -3.23
N ILE A 177 7.96 -6.72 -4.47
CA ILE A 177 8.81 -6.90 -5.66
C ILE A 177 10.07 -6.04 -5.57
N ARG A 178 9.96 -4.80 -5.08
CA ARG A 178 11.10 -3.90 -4.89
C ARG A 178 12.06 -4.41 -3.84
N ARG A 179 11.55 -4.93 -2.74
CA ARG A 179 12.35 -5.53 -1.66
C ARG A 179 13.09 -6.78 -2.13
N ASP A 180 12.44 -7.62 -2.92
CA ASP A 180 12.99 -8.91 -3.38
C ASP A 180 13.94 -8.76 -4.59
N HIS A 181 13.63 -7.84 -5.54
CA HIS A 181 14.30 -7.77 -6.85
C HIS A 181 14.74 -6.35 -7.26
N GLY A 182 14.62 -5.38 -6.37
CA GLY A 182 15.02 -4.00 -6.59
C GLY A 182 14.04 -3.15 -7.39
N SER A 183 14.34 -1.84 -7.42
CA SER A 183 13.44 -0.82 -7.99
C SER A 183 13.22 -0.98 -9.50
N ALA A 184 14.22 -1.43 -10.25
CA ALA A 184 14.09 -1.58 -11.70
C ALA A 184 13.02 -2.63 -12.08
N VAL A 185 12.98 -3.77 -11.37
CA VAL A 185 11.96 -4.81 -11.60
C VAL A 185 10.58 -4.31 -11.18
N ALA A 186 10.47 -3.70 -9.99
CA ALA A 186 9.20 -3.17 -9.49
C ALA A 186 8.61 -2.10 -10.43
N ASN A 187 9.46 -1.20 -10.96
CA ASN A 187 9.01 -0.16 -11.88
C ASN A 187 8.54 -0.75 -13.23
N ARG A 188 9.20 -1.78 -13.75
CA ARG A 188 8.72 -2.50 -14.95
C ARG A 188 7.38 -3.18 -14.70
N ALA A 189 7.21 -3.83 -13.53
CA ALA A 189 5.94 -4.45 -13.14
C ALA A 189 4.82 -3.41 -13.04
N ALA A 190 5.07 -2.26 -12.41
CA ALA A 190 4.11 -1.17 -12.30
C ALA A 190 3.66 -0.64 -13.68
N ARG A 191 4.59 -0.44 -14.62
CA ARG A 191 4.25 -0.03 -16.01
C ARG A 191 3.34 -1.06 -16.71
N ARG A 192 3.62 -2.36 -16.55
CA ARG A 192 2.78 -3.43 -17.11
C ARG A 192 1.38 -3.46 -16.50
N CYS A 193 1.26 -3.06 -15.24
CA CYS A 193 -0.02 -2.92 -14.54
C CYS A 193 -0.71 -1.56 -14.78
N VAL A 194 -0.04 -0.62 -15.47
CA VAL A 194 -0.53 0.75 -15.74
C VAL A 194 -0.84 1.49 -14.43
N VAL A 195 0.03 1.35 -13.43
CA VAL A 195 -0.09 2.01 -12.13
C VAL A 195 1.17 2.82 -11.81
N PRO A 196 1.09 3.82 -10.92
CA PRO A 196 2.26 4.52 -10.42
C PRO A 196 3.29 3.53 -9.84
N PRO A 197 4.59 3.71 -10.13
CA PRO A 197 5.61 2.74 -9.70
C PRO A 197 5.84 2.74 -8.18
N TRP A 198 5.35 3.75 -7.48
CA TRP A 198 5.53 3.90 -6.05
C TRP A 198 4.44 4.76 -5.41
N ARG A 199 3.92 4.26 -4.28
CA ARG A 199 3.26 5.04 -3.22
C ARG A 199 3.87 4.62 -1.88
N ASP A 200 4.12 5.59 -0.98
CA ASP A 200 4.64 5.32 0.36
C ASP A 200 3.58 4.57 1.19
N GLY A 201 3.96 3.48 1.83
CA GLY A 201 3.07 2.72 2.72
C GLY A 201 2.48 3.58 3.85
N GLY A 202 3.23 4.54 4.36
CA GLY A 202 2.78 5.51 5.35
C GLY A 202 1.90 6.64 4.79
N GLN A 203 1.53 6.61 3.50
CA GLN A 203 0.56 7.55 2.94
C GLN A 203 -0.84 7.22 3.46
N ALA A 204 -1.63 8.27 3.76
CA ALA A 204 -2.99 8.08 4.30
C ALA A 204 -3.92 7.39 3.29
N GLN A 205 -4.79 6.53 3.82
CA GLN A 205 -5.94 6.02 3.08
C GLN A 205 -6.89 7.17 2.73
N TYR A 206 -7.66 7.03 1.62
CA TYR A 206 -8.76 7.94 1.31
C TYR A 206 -9.95 7.61 2.22
N ILE A 207 -9.90 8.09 3.47
CA ILE A 207 -10.96 7.87 4.46
C ILE A 207 -12.05 8.90 4.23
N GLU A 208 -13.32 8.48 4.12
CA GLU A 208 -14.47 9.38 4.24
C GLU A 208 -14.49 9.95 5.66
N ARG A 209 -13.92 11.13 5.83
CA ARG A 209 -14.11 11.92 7.04
C ARG A 209 -15.36 12.78 6.84
N PRO A 210 -16.22 12.95 7.85
CA PRO A 210 -17.33 13.88 7.74
C PRO A 210 -16.76 15.23 7.27
N LEU A 211 -17.22 15.68 6.11
CA LEU A 211 -16.91 17.05 5.67
C LEU A 211 -17.40 17.95 6.81
N PRO A 212 -16.59 18.92 7.27
CA PRO A 212 -17.07 19.94 8.18
C PRO A 212 -18.35 20.51 7.58
N GLY A 213 -19.42 20.61 8.39
CA GLY A 213 -20.73 21.06 7.92
C GLY A 213 -20.63 22.37 7.13
N ALA A 214 -21.56 22.60 6.23
CA ALA A 214 -21.63 23.79 5.42
C ALA A 214 -21.52 25.05 6.33
N GLY A 215 -20.39 25.77 6.24
CA GLY A 215 -20.06 26.90 7.12
C GLY A 215 -18.71 26.81 7.84
N THR A 216 -18.04 25.65 7.87
CA THR A 216 -16.68 25.54 8.43
C THR A 216 -15.63 25.78 7.35
N ALA A 217 -14.72 26.74 7.58
CA ALA A 217 -13.62 27.05 6.66
C ALA A 217 -12.77 25.79 6.40
N THR A 218 -12.67 25.36 5.15
CA THR A 218 -11.88 24.19 4.72
C THR A 218 -10.46 24.59 4.32
N THR A 219 -9.50 23.65 4.38
CA THR A 219 -8.12 23.87 3.90
C THR A 219 -7.97 23.57 2.40
N ALA A 220 -9.01 23.12 1.71
CA ALA A 220 -8.95 22.74 0.30
C ALA A 220 -8.51 23.88 -0.64
N PRO A 221 -9.00 25.13 -0.51
CA PRO A 221 -8.51 26.24 -1.32
C PRO A 221 -7.02 26.51 -1.12
N THR A 222 -6.52 26.40 0.13
CA THR A 222 -5.10 26.59 0.44
C THR A 222 -4.24 25.45 -0.13
N ARG A 223 -4.73 24.23 -0.17
CA ARG A 223 -4.05 23.12 -0.84
C ARG A 223 -3.93 23.36 -2.35
N GLY A 224 -5.01 23.76 -3.01
CA GLY A 224 -4.98 24.14 -4.43
C GLY A 224 -3.97 25.27 -4.68
N TRP A 225 -4.04 26.35 -3.89
CA TRP A 225 -3.11 27.47 -3.98
C TRP A 225 -1.65 27.08 -3.78
N ALA A 226 -1.36 26.14 -2.87
CA ALA A 226 -0.03 25.63 -2.61
C ALA A 226 0.51 24.76 -3.75
N MET A 227 -0.36 23.99 -4.43
CA MET A 227 0.02 23.18 -5.60
C MET A 227 0.59 24.01 -6.75
N ASP A 228 0.06 25.21 -6.96
CA ASP A 228 0.53 26.14 -8.00
C ASP A 228 1.87 26.82 -7.63
N ARG A 229 2.31 26.68 -6.34
CA ARG A 229 3.45 27.41 -5.76
C ARG A 229 4.45 26.50 -5.05
N LEU A 230 4.53 25.23 -5.46
CA LEU A 230 5.41 24.23 -4.81
C LEU A 230 6.89 24.64 -4.80
N ASP A 231 7.33 25.43 -5.78
CA ASP A 231 8.68 25.95 -5.92
C ASP A 231 9.01 27.10 -4.92
N GLN A 232 7.98 27.64 -4.26
CA GLN A 232 8.14 28.75 -3.31
C GLN A 232 8.31 28.26 -1.88
N PRO A 233 8.85 29.07 -0.96
CA PRO A 233 8.94 28.75 0.46
C PRO A 233 7.53 28.78 1.09
N LEU A 234 6.89 27.64 1.17
CA LEU A 234 5.59 27.43 1.78
C LEU A 234 5.78 26.96 3.23
N THR A 235 5.93 27.93 4.15
CA THR A 235 5.98 27.61 5.60
C THR A 235 4.58 27.34 6.14
N LEU A 236 4.51 26.77 7.33
CA LEU A 236 3.24 26.49 7.99
C LEU A 236 2.45 27.78 8.29
N GLU A 237 3.18 28.86 8.62
CA GLU A 237 2.61 30.17 8.85
C GLU A 237 2.00 30.77 7.58
N VAL A 238 2.68 30.63 6.44
CA VAL A 238 2.17 31.07 5.13
C VAL A 238 0.90 30.33 4.76
N LEU A 239 0.86 29.01 4.94
CA LEU A 239 -0.32 28.20 4.64
C LEU A 239 -1.50 28.55 5.57
N ALA A 240 -1.22 28.74 6.87
CA ALA A 240 -2.25 29.10 7.84
C ALA A 240 -2.79 30.51 7.59
N ALA A 241 -1.93 31.47 7.24
CA ALA A 241 -2.34 32.83 6.88
C ALA A 241 -3.22 32.85 5.64
N HIS A 242 -2.86 32.09 4.58
CA HIS A 242 -3.68 31.97 3.38
C HIS A 242 -5.07 31.38 3.69
N ALA A 243 -5.16 30.46 4.64
CA ALA A 243 -6.42 29.87 5.09
C ALA A 243 -7.20 30.80 6.06
N SER A 244 -6.66 31.97 6.42
CA SER A 244 -7.21 32.87 7.46
C SER A 244 -7.42 32.15 8.81
N MET A 245 -6.47 31.28 9.18
CA MET A 245 -6.49 30.46 10.40
C MET A 245 -5.23 30.67 11.24
N SER A 246 -5.35 30.44 12.55
CA SER A 246 -4.15 30.25 13.37
C SER A 246 -3.41 28.97 12.96
N VAL A 247 -2.09 28.92 13.14
CA VAL A 247 -1.26 27.74 12.83
C VAL A 247 -1.81 26.47 13.49
N ARG A 248 -2.24 26.57 14.76
CA ARG A 248 -2.84 25.44 15.50
C ARG A 248 -4.14 24.95 14.86
N THR A 249 -5.03 25.87 14.49
CA THR A 249 -6.31 25.54 13.86
C THR A 249 -6.09 24.95 12.48
N PHE A 250 -5.21 25.56 11.68
CA PHE A 250 -4.85 25.07 10.35
C PHE A 250 -4.28 23.67 10.41
N THR A 251 -3.26 23.41 11.27
CA THR A 251 -2.62 22.09 11.39
C THR A 251 -3.60 21.01 11.78
N ARG A 252 -4.49 21.28 12.75
CA ARG A 252 -5.51 20.33 13.17
C ARG A 252 -6.47 20.02 12.03
N ARG A 253 -7.09 21.06 11.42
CA ARG A 253 -8.06 20.89 10.31
C ARG A 253 -7.42 20.24 9.09
N PHE A 254 -6.21 20.65 8.74
CA PHE A 254 -5.48 20.07 7.64
C PHE A 254 -5.27 18.55 7.85
N ARG A 255 -4.90 18.15 9.08
CA ARG A 255 -4.76 16.73 9.43
C ARG A 255 -6.09 16.01 9.44
N ASP A 256 -7.16 16.66 9.93
CA ASP A 256 -8.50 16.10 9.92
C ASP A 256 -9.03 15.91 8.49
N GLU A 257 -8.68 16.79 7.55
CA GLU A 257 -9.10 16.70 6.14
C GLU A 257 -8.22 15.77 5.30
N THR A 258 -6.91 15.70 5.57
CA THR A 258 -5.94 15.03 4.68
C THR A 258 -5.31 13.77 5.27
N GLY A 259 -5.45 13.53 6.58
CA GLY A 259 -4.80 12.43 7.29
C GLY A 259 -3.35 12.66 7.65
N VAL A 260 -2.69 13.69 7.09
CA VAL A 260 -1.25 13.94 7.29
C VAL A 260 -0.99 15.39 7.73
N SER A 261 0.19 15.64 8.30
CA SER A 261 0.58 17.03 8.61
C SER A 261 0.81 17.85 7.33
N PRO A 262 0.60 19.19 7.38
CA PRO A 262 0.87 20.06 6.23
C PRO A 262 2.28 19.91 5.66
N ALA A 263 3.30 19.79 6.52
CA ALA A 263 4.69 19.63 6.11
C ALA A 263 4.92 18.31 5.36
N ARG A 264 4.35 17.20 5.85
CA ARG A 264 4.45 15.89 5.19
C ARG A 264 3.70 15.89 3.86
N TRP A 265 2.51 16.47 3.81
CA TRP A 265 1.75 16.63 2.57
C TRP A 265 2.54 17.43 1.53
N LEU A 266 3.10 18.59 1.92
CA LEU A 266 3.89 19.44 1.02
C LEU A 266 5.13 18.69 0.48
N LEU A 267 5.81 17.94 1.34
CA LEU A 267 6.94 17.11 0.94
C LEU A 267 6.54 16.08 -0.13
N HIS A 268 5.41 15.40 0.05
CA HIS A 268 4.89 14.43 -0.94
C HIS A 268 4.60 15.11 -2.27
N GLN A 269 3.92 16.27 -2.28
CA GLN A 269 3.62 17.00 -3.51
C GLN A 269 4.90 17.43 -4.25
N ARG A 270 5.93 17.84 -3.51
CA ARG A 270 7.24 18.19 -4.08
C ARG A 270 7.98 16.98 -4.64
N VAL A 271 7.93 15.84 -3.97
CA VAL A 271 8.50 14.58 -4.49
C VAL A 271 7.81 14.18 -5.78
N ASP A 272 6.48 14.22 -5.83
CA ASP A 272 5.71 13.86 -7.03
C ASP A 272 5.99 14.82 -8.19
N ARG A 273 6.10 16.12 -7.91
CA ARG A 273 6.52 17.11 -8.92
C ARG A 273 7.93 16.86 -9.44
N ALA A 274 8.87 16.52 -8.55
CA ALA A 274 10.23 16.18 -8.95
C ALA A 274 10.26 14.94 -9.86
N ARG A 275 9.48 13.92 -9.53
CA ARG A 275 9.35 12.71 -10.35
C ARG A 275 8.83 13.05 -11.74
N LEU A 276 7.72 13.80 -11.82
CA LEU A 276 7.15 14.25 -13.08
C LEU A 276 8.20 15.01 -13.93
N LEU A 277 8.93 15.96 -13.33
CA LEU A 277 9.97 16.70 -14.02
C LEU A 277 11.13 15.80 -14.50
N LEU A 278 11.52 14.81 -13.71
CA LEU A 278 12.55 13.83 -14.10
C LEU A 278 12.09 12.93 -15.26
N GLU A 279 10.82 12.62 -15.34
CA GLU A 279 10.21 11.78 -16.36
C GLU A 279 9.97 12.54 -17.67
N THR A 280 9.59 13.81 -17.59
CA THR A 280 9.08 14.57 -18.75
C THR A 280 10.03 15.64 -19.30
N THR A 281 11.14 15.94 -18.60
CA THR A 281 12.05 17.03 -19.01
C THR A 281 13.54 16.64 -18.95
N ASP A 282 14.39 17.38 -19.70
CA ASP A 282 15.86 17.25 -19.68
C ASP A 282 16.53 18.17 -18.64
N LEU A 283 15.77 18.73 -17.71
CA LEU A 283 16.30 19.62 -16.68
C LEU A 283 17.39 18.92 -15.86
N SER A 284 18.45 19.65 -15.51
CA SER A 284 19.45 19.14 -14.57
C SER A 284 18.81 18.84 -13.22
N VAL A 285 19.44 17.98 -12.40
CA VAL A 285 18.94 17.65 -11.06
C VAL A 285 18.79 18.90 -10.20
N ASP A 286 19.68 19.89 -10.38
CA ASP A 286 19.61 21.17 -9.67
C ASP A 286 18.40 22.01 -10.11
N GLN A 287 18.09 22.00 -11.40
CA GLN A 287 16.90 22.68 -11.92
C GLN A 287 15.60 21.99 -11.45
N VAL A 288 15.59 20.64 -11.46
CA VAL A 288 14.47 19.87 -10.92
C VAL A 288 14.27 20.18 -9.43
N ALA A 289 15.35 20.21 -8.64
CA ALA A 289 15.26 20.52 -7.22
C ALA A 289 14.61 21.89 -6.97
N ARG A 290 15.06 22.93 -7.68
CA ARG A 290 14.48 24.27 -7.58
C ARG A 290 12.99 24.29 -7.99
N ARG A 291 12.64 23.74 -9.16
CA ARG A 291 11.26 23.76 -9.69
C ARG A 291 10.30 22.90 -8.89
N ALA A 292 10.82 21.89 -8.18
CA ALA A 292 10.04 21.06 -7.27
C ALA A 292 9.99 21.61 -5.83
N GLY A 293 10.70 22.71 -5.53
CA GLY A 293 10.67 23.37 -4.22
C GLY A 293 11.58 22.77 -3.15
N PHE A 294 12.62 22.01 -3.54
CA PHE A 294 13.62 21.49 -2.60
C PHE A 294 14.76 22.46 -2.30
N GLY A 295 14.88 23.55 -3.05
CA GLY A 295 15.94 24.52 -2.91
C GLY A 295 17.32 24.02 -3.38
N THR A 296 17.74 22.80 -2.98
CA THR A 296 19.03 22.22 -3.34
C THR A 296 18.90 20.80 -3.91
N ALA A 297 19.83 20.41 -4.81
CA ALA A 297 19.90 19.04 -5.31
C ALA A 297 20.18 18.00 -4.21
N THR A 298 20.88 18.40 -3.15
CA THR A 298 21.16 17.53 -1.99
C THR A 298 19.86 17.18 -1.25
N ALA A 299 19.03 18.18 -0.97
CA ALA A 299 17.72 17.97 -0.34
C ALA A 299 16.83 17.08 -1.22
N LEU A 300 16.78 17.35 -2.53
CA LEU A 300 16.05 16.48 -3.48
C LEU A 300 16.56 15.04 -3.43
N ARG A 301 17.89 14.81 -3.47
CA ARG A 301 18.46 13.45 -3.43
C ARG A 301 18.07 12.71 -2.16
N GLN A 302 18.19 13.38 -1.00
CA GLN A 302 17.81 12.78 0.28
C GLN A 302 16.33 12.42 0.34
N GLN A 303 15.46 13.36 -0.01
CA GLN A 303 14.02 13.13 0.08
C GLN A 303 13.51 12.13 -0.97
N LEU A 304 14.04 12.19 -2.19
CA LEU A 304 13.69 11.21 -3.22
C LEU A 304 14.18 9.82 -2.84
N HIS A 305 15.40 9.70 -2.30
CA HIS A 305 15.94 8.42 -1.83
C HIS A 305 15.10 7.86 -0.65
N ALA A 306 14.75 8.70 0.31
CA ALA A 306 13.88 8.30 1.41
C ALA A 306 12.49 7.84 0.92
N ALA A 307 11.92 8.52 -0.09
CA ALA A 307 10.60 8.19 -0.62
C ALA A 307 10.59 6.97 -1.54
N ILE A 308 11.61 6.77 -2.38
CA ILE A 308 11.58 5.76 -3.47
C ILE A 308 12.84 4.89 -3.58
N GLY A 309 13.79 5.02 -2.66
CA GLY A 309 14.99 4.16 -2.58
C GLY A 309 16.02 4.36 -3.70
N VAL A 310 15.86 5.37 -4.59
CA VAL A 310 16.76 5.59 -5.73
C VAL A 310 17.16 7.07 -5.87
N SER A 311 18.30 7.31 -6.50
CA SER A 311 18.74 8.68 -6.81
C SER A 311 17.96 9.29 -7.98
N PRO A 312 17.88 10.64 -8.10
CA PRO A 312 17.22 11.30 -9.24
C PRO A 312 17.74 10.85 -10.60
N THR A 313 19.05 10.66 -10.72
CA THR A 313 19.69 10.20 -11.97
C THR A 313 19.32 8.76 -12.32
N ALA A 314 19.32 7.86 -11.31
CA ALA A 314 18.90 6.49 -11.50
C ALA A 314 17.40 6.41 -11.85
N TYR A 315 16.57 7.23 -11.18
CA TYR A 315 15.15 7.34 -11.48
C TYR A 315 14.91 7.77 -12.91
N ARG A 316 15.54 8.86 -13.38
CA ARG A 316 15.42 9.34 -14.77
C ARG A 316 15.78 8.25 -15.77
N ARG A 317 16.91 7.58 -15.59
CA ARG A 317 17.36 6.51 -16.49
C ARG A 317 16.35 5.35 -16.60
N THR A 318 15.57 5.11 -15.57
CA THR A 318 14.54 4.05 -15.57
C THR A 318 13.29 4.43 -16.38
N PHE A 319 12.96 5.73 -16.46
CA PHE A 319 11.71 6.21 -17.06
C PHE A 319 11.89 6.95 -18.39
N ARG A 320 13.12 7.27 -18.77
CA ARG A 320 13.43 7.88 -20.08
C ARG A 320 14.36 6.97 -20.85
N HIS A 321 13.88 6.48 -21.94
CA HIS A 321 14.65 5.83 -23.02
C HIS A 321 14.78 6.79 -24.19
#